data_59472e7bd8885eaed14e2a088c68fee6
#
_entry.id   59472e7bd8885eaed14e2a088c68fee6
#
_cell.length_a   1.000
_cell.length_b   1.000
_cell.length_c   1.000
_cell.angle_alpha   90.00
_cell.angle_beta   90.00
_cell.angle_gamma   90.00
#
_symmetry.space_group_name_H-M   'P 1'
#
loop_
_entity.id
_entity.type
_entity.pdbx_description
1 polymer ?
#
loop_
_entity_poly.entity_id
_entity_poly.type
_entity_poly.pdbx_seq_one_letter_code
_entity_poly.pdbx_strand_id
1 'polypeptide(L)'
;MNGTNSERRSQVLLGLSRVVRDEAEGNTSEAEKDWLRRICGGQPVTEQKTAPVKEAEHKPVAEKKANGHGFGDIAGMNELKEFVTEGFINVLKNRKCAEVYGIKPPSMLFYGPAGCGKTFFAEKMAEEIGINFMKIVPDDLACTWVHGTQQKIGEVFKDAEKKAPTLLFFDEFDAMVPKRSGDEANQHYDSEVNEFLCMLNNASERGVYVLAATNHPERIDRAVLRTGRIDEMVYIDMPDKEARKSLFSLALSKLPSDEGIDINRLAELTEGYNCSDISYIVKSAARKMFNATIKDEADVYQPVSQALLEEIISKKRPSVSGRDLREYERVRSEFSPKDEGCRHATIGFR
;
A
#
# COMPACT_ATOMS: atom_id res chain seq x y z
N MET A 1 2.80 -42.68 34.52
CA MET A 1 3.19 -41.45 35.21
C MET A 1 4.43 -40.88 34.51
N ASN A 2 4.29 -40.25 33.40
CA ASN A 2 5.38 -39.51 32.71
C ASN A 2 4.74 -38.32 31.98
N GLY A 3 4.46 -37.27 32.78
CA GLY A 3 4.20 -35.95 32.18
C GLY A 3 5.52 -35.42 31.62
N THR A 4 5.53 -35.08 30.36
CA THR A 4 6.72 -34.67 29.63
C THR A 4 7.34 -33.41 30.25
N ASN A 5 8.67 -33.34 30.24
CA ASN A 5 9.47 -32.21 30.78
C ASN A 5 9.03 -30.85 30.17
N SER A 6 8.33 -30.87 29.05
CA SER A 6 7.74 -29.71 28.35
C SER A 6 6.52 -29.14 29.11
N GLU A 7 5.60 -29.99 29.58
CA GLU A 7 4.40 -29.53 30.32
C GLU A 7 4.76 -28.92 31.68
N ARG A 8 5.76 -29.50 32.39
CA ARG A 8 6.27 -28.92 33.63
C ARG A 8 6.94 -27.54 33.40
N ARG A 9 7.70 -27.38 32.34
CA ARG A 9 8.30 -26.08 31.97
C ARG A 9 7.24 -25.02 31.64
N SER A 10 6.20 -25.39 30.93
CA SER A 10 5.09 -24.47 30.58
C SER A 10 4.30 -24.04 31.80
N GLN A 11 4.05 -24.94 32.76
CA GLN A 11 3.37 -24.60 34.02
C GLN A 11 4.21 -23.70 34.93
N VAL A 12 5.53 -23.91 34.96
CA VAL A 12 6.45 -23.04 35.72
C VAL A 12 6.53 -21.64 35.12
N LEU A 13 6.58 -21.52 33.78
CA LEU A 13 6.58 -20.24 33.09
C LEU A 13 5.27 -19.46 33.24
N LEU A 14 4.14 -20.14 33.26
CA LEU A 14 2.83 -19.53 33.53
C LEU A 14 2.71 -19.06 34.98
N GLY A 15 3.23 -19.82 35.92
CA GLY A 15 3.29 -19.42 37.33
C GLY A 15 4.19 -18.20 37.55
N LEU A 16 5.38 -18.16 36.92
CA LEU A 16 6.30 -17.04 36.99
C LEU A 16 5.68 -15.74 36.40
N SER A 17 4.99 -15.83 35.27
CA SER A 17 4.37 -14.66 34.63
C SER A 17 3.24 -14.06 35.48
N ARG A 18 2.52 -14.88 36.23
CA ARG A 18 1.46 -14.44 37.13
C ARG A 18 2.04 -13.73 38.37
N VAL A 19 3.03 -14.34 39.03
CA VAL A 19 3.65 -13.77 40.24
C VAL A 19 4.39 -12.47 39.96
N VAL A 20 5.05 -12.37 38.78
CA VAL A 20 5.72 -11.11 38.36
C VAL A 20 4.70 -10.00 38.05
N ARG A 21 3.52 -10.34 37.56
CA ARG A 21 2.44 -9.36 37.36
C ARG A 21 1.85 -8.87 38.67
N ASP A 22 1.59 -9.80 39.59
CA ASP A 22 1.02 -9.49 40.91
C ASP A 22 1.99 -8.66 41.76
N GLU A 23 3.33 -8.83 41.58
CA GLU A 23 4.36 -7.99 42.21
C GLU A 23 4.39 -6.57 41.66
N ALA A 24 4.20 -6.41 40.35
CA ALA A 24 4.10 -5.10 39.69
C ALA A 24 2.84 -4.32 40.13
N GLU A 25 1.78 -5.02 40.55
CA GLU A 25 0.52 -4.45 41.04
C GLU A 25 0.51 -4.27 42.58
N GLY A 26 1.58 -4.65 43.28
CA GLY A 26 1.70 -4.51 44.74
C GLY A 26 0.89 -5.52 45.57
N ASN A 27 0.38 -6.60 44.94
CA ASN A 27 -0.54 -7.58 45.51
C ASN A 27 0.12 -8.90 45.88
N THR A 28 1.47 -9.01 45.91
CA THR A 28 2.19 -10.24 46.21
C THR A 28 2.26 -10.52 47.72
N SER A 29 1.96 -11.76 48.08
CA SER A 29 2.13 -12.24 49.47
C SER A 29 3.62 -12.44 49.84
N GLU A 30 3.97 -12.34 51.09
CA GLU A 30 5.35 -12.57 51.59
C GLU A 30 5.91 -13.96 51.23
N ALA A 31 5.05 -14.97 51.12
CA ALA A 31 5.42 -16.33 50.68
C ALA A 31 5.84 -16.38 49.21
N GLU A 32 5.21 -15.60 48.35
CA GLU A 32 5.55 -15.50 46.92
C GLU A 32 6.82 -14.70 46.70
N LYS A 33 7.08 -13.68 47.51
CA LYS A 33 8.34 -12.93 47.49
C LYS A 33 9.52 -13.81 47.93
N ASP A 34 9.33 -14.66 48.94
CA ASP A 34 10.37 -15.57 49.41
C ASP A 34 10.65 -16.70 48.41
N TRP A 35 9.63 -17.16 47.68
CA TRP A 35 9.76 -18.13 46.61
C TRP A 35 10.54 -17.53 45.41
N LEU A 36 10.27 -16.28 45.00
CA LEU A 36 11.03 -15.55 44.00
C LEU A 36 12.50 -15.37 44.38
N ARG A 37 12.79 -15.02 45.64
CA ARG A 37 14.17 -14.91 46.14
C ARG A 37 14.96 -16.22 46.04
N ARG A 38 14.31 -17.36 46.27
CA ARG A 38 14.95 -18.70 46.15
C ARG A 38 15.26 -19.09 44.71
N ILE A 39 14.40 -18.70 43.75
CA ILE A 39 14.58 -19.03 42.33
C ILE A 39 15.61 -18.10 41.68
N CYS A 40 15.64 -16.82 42.04
CA CYS A 40 16.54 -15.82 41.50
C CYS A 40 17.92 -15.75 42.17
N GLY A 41 18.28 -16.74 43.01
CA GLY A 41 19.63 -16.87 43.52
C GLY A 41 20.08 -15.79 44.51
N GLY A 42 19.15 -15.17 45.26
CA GLY A 42 19.49 -14.32 46.42
C GLY A 42 20.07 -12.94 46.10
N GLN A 43 20.11 -12.53 44.87
CA GLN A 43 20.43 -11.13 44.54
C GLN A 43 19.16 -10.27 44.70
N PRO A 44 19.26 -9.08 45.35
CA PRO A 44 18.15 -8.14 45.36
C PRO A 44 17.84 -7.79 43.88
N VAL A 45 16.59 -7.93 43.49
CA VAL A 45 16.11 -7.34 42.25
C VAL A 45 16.28 -5.83 42.42
N THR A 46 17.43 -5.32 41.98
CA THR A 46 17.61 -3.88 41.83
C THR A 46 16.50 -3.46 40.89
N GLU A 47 15.67 -2.55 41.34
CA GLU A 47 14.79 -1.77 40.49
C GLU A 47 15.64 -1.19 39.33
N GLN A 48 15.86 -1.97 38.31
CA GLN A 48 16.00 -1.36 37.03
C GLN A 48 14.61 -0.76 36.80
N LYS A 49 14.50 0.55 37.08
CA LYS A 49 13.49 1.37 36.47
C LYS A 49 13.50 0.93 35.01
N THR A 50 12.54 0.09 34.64
CA THR A 50 12.21 -0.13 33.28
C THR A 50 11.96 1.29 32.78
N ALA A 51 12.92 1.83 32.04
CA ALA A 51 12.69 3.01 31.25
C ALA A 51 11.35 2.71 30.56
N PRO A 52 10.38 3.64 30.58
CA PRO A 52 9.11 3.39 29.95
C PRO A 52 9.49 2.84 28.58
N VAL A 53 8.98 1.65 28.25
CA VAL A 53 9.06 1.13 26.90
C VAL A 53 8.54 2.29 26.11
N LYS A 54 9.42 3.01 25.44
CA LYS A 54 9.02 4.08 24.56
C LYS A 54 8.02 3.38 23.68
N GLU A 55 6.75 3.70 23.85
CA GLU A 55 5.74 3.47 22.84
C GLU A 55 6.48 3.76 21.56
N ALA A 56 6.58 2.77 20.69
CA ALA A 56 7.25 2.98 19.43
C ALA A 56 6.52 4.18 18.83
N GLU A 57 7.16 5.34 18.92
CA GLU A 57 6.61 6.58 18.39
C GLU A 57 6.19 6.21 17.00
N HIS A 58 4.91 6.20 16.80
CA HIS A 58 4.30 6.03 15.50
C HIS A 58 4.95 7.10 14.65
N LYS A 59 5.96 6.71 13.85
CA LYS A 59 6.56 7.65 12.91
C LYS A 59 5.38 8.09 12.07
N PRO A 60 5.01 9.37 12.08
CA PRO A 60 3.88 9.84 11.31
C PRO A 60 4.12 9.39 9.88
N VAL A 61 3.16 8.66 9.33
CA VAL A 61 3.12 8.29 7.92
C VAL A 61 3.48 9.54 7.14
N ALA A 62 4.47 9.47 6.28
CA ALA A 62 5.14 10.61 5.69
C ALA A 62 4.13 11.60 5.11
N GLU A 63 3.99 12.74 5.77
CA GLU A 63 3.21 13.88 5.27
C GLU A 63 3.94 14.45 4.07
N LYS A 64 3.54 14.09 2.88
CA LYS A 64 3.97 14.79 1.68
C LYS A 64 2.96 15.93 1.43
N LYS A 65 3.34 17.15 1.76
CA LYS A 65 2.68 18.35 1.22
C LYS A 65 2.87 18.33 -0.29
N ALA A 66 1.79 18.61 -1.02
CA ALA A 66 1.74 18.63 -2.47
C ALA A 66 2.68 19.69 -3.06
N ASN A 67 3.94 19.32 -3.31
CA ASN A 67 4.93 20.13 -4.04
C ASN A 67 5.36 19.44 -5.35
N GLY A 68 4.57 18.47 -5.83
CA GLY A 68 4.83 17.75 -7.07
C GLY A 68 4.11 18.36 -8.27
N HIS A 69 4.37 17.80 -9.48
CA HIS A 69 3.72 18.21 -10.72
C HIS A 69 2.39 17.47 -10.97
N GLY A 70 1.86 16.77 -9.94
CA GLY A 70 0.59 16.06 -10.03
C GLY A 70 0.56 15.06 -11.19
N PHE A 71 -0.48 15.13 -12.01
CA PHE A 71 -0.66 14.27 -13.19
C PHE A 71 0.38 14.50 -14.31
N GLY A 72 1.14 15.60 -14.28
CA GLY A 72 2.25 15.85 -15.19
C GLY A 72 3.41 14.84 -15.02
N ASP A 73 3.56 14.24 -13.84
CA ASP A 73 4.58 13.22 -13.58
C ASP A 73 4.14 11.80 -14.02
N ILE A 74 2.89 11.63 -14.45
CA ILE A 74 2.34 10.33 -14.87
C ILE A 74 2.44 10.21 -16.39
N ALA A 75 3.21 9.24 -16.87
CA ALA A 75 3.27 8.89 -18.27
C ALA A 75 2.03 8.08 -18.69
N GLY A 76 1.32 8.51 -19.73
CA GLY A 76 0.12 7.82 -20.21
C GLY A 76 -1.05 7.89 -19.21
N MET A 77 -1.85 6.82 -19.15
CA MET A 77 -3.05 6.69 -18.29
C MET A 77 -4.09 7.82 -18.50
N ASN A 78 -4.24 8.30 -19.72
CA ASN A 78 -5.07 9.47 -20.00
C ASN A 78 -6.54 9.23 -19.64
N GLU A 79 -7.09 8.06 -19.99
CA GLU A 79 -8.47 7.70 -19.65
C GLU A 79 -8.67 7.65 -18.11
N LEU A 80 -7.67 7.14 -17.35
CA LEU A 80 -7.73 7.12 -15.89
C LEU A 80 -7.67 8.53 -15.31
N LYS A 81 -6.79 9.39 -15.85
CA LYS A 81 -6.70 10.80 -15.44
C LYS A 81 -8.03 11.52 -15.68
N GLU A 82 -8.63 11.31 -16.85
CA GLU A 82 -9.93 11.91 -17.21
C GLU A 82 -11.04 11.39 -16.27
N PHE A 83 -11.16 10.07 -16.11
CA PHE A 83 -12.11 9.45 -15.20
C PHE A 83 -12.02 10.01 -13.78
N VAL A 84 -10.80 10.08 -13.21
CA VAL A 84 -10.58 10.63 -11.87
C VAL A 84 -10.84 12.12 -11.82
N THR A 85 -10.51 12.85 -12.89
CA THR A 85 -10.77 14.29 -12.96
C THR A 85 -12.26 14.57 -12.97
N GLU A 86 -13.03 13.88 -13.79
CA GLU A 86 -14.48 14.07 -13.88
C GLU A 86 -15.22 13.56 -12.63
N GLY A 87 -14.96 12.32 -12.22
CA GLY A 87 -15.70 11.66 -11.16
C GLY A 87 -15.29 12.06 -9.75
N PHE A 88 -14.06 12.53 -9.57
CA PHE A 88 -13.53 12.81 -8.23
C PHE A 88 -13.04 14.26 -8.06
N ILE A 89 -12.10 14.72 -8.90
CA ILE A 89 -11.48 16.05 -8.71
C ILE A 89 -12.49 17.17 -8.90
N ASN A 90 -13.30 17.10 -9.97
CA ASN A 90 -14.32 18.11 -10.25
C ASN A 90 -15.40 18.16 -9.17
N VAL A 91 -15.76 17.02 -8.59
CA VAL A 91 -16.72 16.94 -7.48
C VAL A 91 -16.15 17.64 -6.24
N LEU A 92 -14.86 17.44 -5.93
CA LEU A 92 -14.20 18.10 -4.81
C LEU A 92 -14.04 19.61 -5.02
N LYS A 93 -13.66 20.03 -6.23
CA LYS A 93 -13.47 21.46 -6.55
C LYS A 93 -14.78 22.23 -6.59
N ASN A 94 -15.91 21.56 -6.91
CA ASN A 94 -17.22 22.19 -7.08
C ASN A 94 -18.26 21.70 -6.07
N ARG A 95 -17.92 21.61 -4.78
CA ARG A 95 -18.74 21.04 -3.70
C ARG A 95 -20.17 21.53 -3.70
N LYS A 96 -20.39 22.87 -3.81
CA LYS A 96 -21.73 23.45 -3.82
C LYS A 96 -22.60 22.92 -4.96
N CYS A 97 -22.01 22.77 -6.14
CA CYS A 97 -22.72 22.21 -7.28
C CYS A 97 -22.99 20.72 -7.06
N ALA A 98 -22.00 19.96 -6.58
CA ALA A 98 -22.12 18.54 -6.28
C ALA A 98 -23.25 18.26 -5.25
N GLU A 99 -23.34 19.08 -4.21
CA GLU A 99 -24.43 19.01 -3.19
C GLU A 99 -25.82 19.16 -3.82
N VAL A 100 -26.00 20.12 -4.76
CA VAL A 100 -27.29 20.31 -5.45
C VAL A 100 -27.70 19.07 -6.25
N TYR A 101 -26.73 18.38 -6.86
CA TYR A 101 -26.99 17.16 -7.62
C TYR A 101 -26.93 15.87 -6.77
N GLY A 102 -26.65 15.98 -5.47
CA GLY A 102 -26.49 14.84 -4.57
C GLY A 102 -25.30 13.96 -4.88
N ILE A 103 -24.25 14.51 -5.53
CA ILE A 103 -23.05 13.79 -5.96
C ILE A 103 -21.97 13.90 -4.86
N LYS A 104 -21.37 12.77 -4.50
CA LYS A 104 -20.23 12.69 -3.58
C LYS A 104 -19.03 12.07 -4.28
N PRO A 105 -17.79 12.44 -3.90
CA PRO A 105 -16.61 11.76 -4.42
C PRO A 105 -16.66 10.27 -4.07
N PRO A 106 -16.51 9.36 -5.05
CA PRO A 106 -16.58 7.94 -4.81
C PRO A 106 -15.35 7.43 -4.06
N SER A 107 -15.53 6.40 -3.24
CA SER A 107 -14.43 5.57 -2.77
C SER A 107 -14.03 4.60 -3.88
N MET A 108 -12.74 4.43 -4.13
CA MET A 108 -12.24 3.68 -5.30
C MET A 108 -11.32 2.54 -4.90
N LEU A 109 -11.36 1.45 -5.69
CA LEU A 109 -10.40 0.35 -5.61
C LEU A 109 -9.66 0.22 -6.94
N PHE A 110 -8.35 0.47 -6.93
CA PHE A 110 -7.48 0.19 -8.05
C PHE A 110 -7.02 -1.26 -8.02
N TYR A 111 -7.26 -2.02 -9.08
CA TYR A 111 -6.81 -3.41 -9.16
C TYR A 111 -6.16 -3.71 -10.50
N GLY A 112 -5.35 -4.76 -10.56
CA GLY A 112 -4.63 -5.15 -11.77
C GLY A 112 -3.22 -5.63 -11.49
N PRO A 113 -2.41 -5.88 -12.54
CA PRO A 113 -1.08 -6.47 -12.41
C PRO A 113 -0.15 -5.66 -11.51
N ALA A 114 0.75 -6.36 -10.80
CA ALA A 114 1.76 -5.72 -9.99
C ALA A 114 2.69 -4.85 -10.85
N GLY A 115 3.16 -3.73 -10.29
CA GLY A 115 4.12 -2.86 -10.97
C GLY A 115 3.55 -1.95 -12.06
N CYS A 116 2.21 -1.85 -12.20
CA CYS A 116 1.55 -0.95 -13.17
C CYS A 116 1.31 0.48 -12.66
N GLY A 117 1.80 0.81 -11.45
CA GLY A 117 1.79 2.20 -10.98
C GLY A 117 0.58 2.61 -10.12
N LYS A 118 -0.22 1.66 -9.58
CA LYS A 118 -1.39 1.96 -8.73
C LYS A 118 -1.09 2.93 -7.58
N THR A 119 -0.08 2.62 -6.79
CA THR A 119 0.37 3.44 -5.65
C THR A 119 0.90 4.80 -6.09
N PHE A 120 1.68 4.83 -7.18
CA PHE A 120 2.22 6.06 -7.74
C PHE A 120 1.11 6.99 -8.24
N PHE A 121 0.11 6.44 -8.92
CA PHE A 121 -1.05 7.21 -9.37
C PHE A 121 -1.82 7.82 -8.21
N ALA A 122 -2.05 7.07 -7.14
CA ALA A 122 -2.74 7.55 -5.94
C ALA A 122 -2.01 8.74 -5.30
N GLU A 123 -0.68 8.66 -5.19
CA GLU A 123 0.15 9.74 -4.67
C GLU A 123 0.03 11.00 -5.55
N LYS A 124 0.15 10.84 -6.87
CA LYS A 124 0.07 11.96 -7.82
C LYS A 124 -1.34 12.55 -7.94
N MET A 125 -2.38 11.75 -7.73
CA MET A 125 -3.74 12.21 -7.61
C MET A 125 -3.93 13.15 -6.41
N ALA A 126 -3.38 12.81 -5.25
CA ALA A 126 -3.44 13.68 -4.07
C ALA A 126 -2.67 15.00 -4.29
N GLU A 127 -1.52 14.94 -4.96
CA GLU A 127 -0.76 16.14 -5.36
C GLU A 127 -1.56 17.04 -6.32
N GLU A 128 -2.23 16.45 -7.33
CA GLU A 128 -3.05 17.18 -8.30
C GLU A 128 -4.24 17.92 -7.65
N ILE A 129 -4.82 17.29 -6.63
CA ILE A 129 -5.94 17.87 -5.89
C ILE A 129 -5.45 18.90 -4.86
N GLY A 130 -4.24 18.75 -4.34
CA GLY A 130 -3.70 19.58 -3.27
C GLY A 130 -4.23 19.22 -1.88
N ILE A 131 -4.53 17.94 -1.63
CA ILE A 131 -5.00 17.43 -0.34
C ILE A 131 -3.93 16.58 0.35
N ASN A 132 -4.10 16.33 1.64
CA ASN A 132 -3.20 15.46 2.38
C ASN A 132 -3.26 14.03 1.84
N PHE A 133 -2.10 13.39 1.72
CA PHE A 133 -1.96 11.98 1.33
C PHE A 133 -1.48 11.15 2.51
N MET A 134 -2.25 10.13 2.86
CA MET A 134 -1.94 9.23 3.96
C MET A 134 -1.96 7.79 3.46
N LYS A 135 -0.77 7.20 3.30
CA LYS A 135 -0.59 5.82 2.85
C LYS A 135 -0.57 4.88 4.04
N ILE A 136 -1.34 3.80 3.96
CA ILE A 136 -1.42 2.73 4.94
C ILE A 136 -1.07 1.41 4.25
N VAL A 137 -0.17 0.65 4.86
CA VAL A 137 0.19 -0.71 4.46
C VAL A 137 -0.23 -1.71 5.55
N PRO A 138 -0.35 -3.02 5.27
CA PRO A 138 -0.79 -4.01 6.26
C PRO A 138 0.02 -3.98 7.56
N ASP A 139 1.33 -3.75 7.48
CA ASP A 139 2.22 -3.68 8.64
C ASP A 139 1.89 -2.53 9.59
N ASP A 140 1.34 -1.42 9.07
CA ASP A 140 0.92 -0.28 9.90
C ASP A 140 -0.26 -0.62 10.80
N LEU A 141 -1.11 -1.55 10.37
CA LEU A 141 -2.28 -2.02 11.10
C LEU A 141 -1.98 -3.24 11.97
N ALA A 142 -0.91 -3.99 11.67
CA ALA A 142 -0.56 -5.18 12.43
C ALA A 142 -0.34 -4.87 13.92
N CYS A 143 -0.94 -5.67 14.78
CA CYS A 143 -0.79 -5.57 16.21
C CYS A 143 -0.62 -6.95 16.85
N THR A 144 0.27 -7.07 17.84
CA THR A 144 0.49 -8.31 18.56
C THR A 144 -0.58 -8.60 19.63
N TRP A 145 -1.45 -7.63 19.91
CA TRP A 145 -2.51 -7.75 20.92
C TRP A 145 -3.86 -8.05 20.27
N VAL A 146 -4.63 -8.90 20.93
CA VAL A 146 -6.02 -9.20 20.52
C VAL A 146 -6.82 -7.90 20.52
N HIS A 147 -7.56 -7.62 19.43
CA HIS A 147 -8.28 -6.37 19.16
C HIS A 147 -7.43 -5.10 18.93
N GLY A 148 -6.10 -5.19 18.91
CA GLY A 148 -5.24 -4.04 18.65
C GLY A 148 -5.37 -3.49 17.22
N THR A 149 -5.58 -4.35 16.23
CA THR A 149 -5.78 -3.96 14.82
C THR A 149 -7.05 -3.13 14.65
N GLN A 150 -8.16 -3.46 15.31
CA GLN A 150 -9.41 -2.69 15.26
C GLN A 150 -9.22 -1.27 15.79
N GLN A 151 -8.53 -1.12 16.93
CA GLN A 151 -8.19 0.20 17.48
C GLN A 151 -7.37 1.02 16.51
N LYS A 152 -6.34 0.41 15.88
CA LYS A 152 -5.48 1.09 14.89
C LYS A 152 -6.27 1.55 13.67
N ILE A 153 -7.20 0.74 13.14
CA ILE A 153 -8.08 1.15 12.05
C ILE A 153 -8.83 2.42 12.45
N GLY A 154 -9.48 2.43 13.61
CA GLY A 154 -10.19 3.60 14.12
C GLY A 154 -9.30 4.83 14.33
N GLU A 155 -8.05 4.65 14.80
CA GLU A 155 -7.07 5.71 14.98
C GLU A 155 -6.62 6.31 13.65
N VAL A 156 -6.36 5.48 12.63
CA VAL A 156 -6.00 5.90 11.27
C VAL A 156 -7.09 6.79 10.67
N PHE A 157 -8.36 6.40 10.77
CA PHE A 157 -9.46 7.24 10.27
C PHE A 157 -9.60 8.54 11.05
N LYS A 158 -9.49 8.51 12.38
CA LYS A 158 -9.50 9.73 13.22
C LYS A 158 -8.35 10.68 12.89
N ASP A 159 -7.17 10.15 12.60
CA ASP A 159 -6.02 10.97 12.23
C ASP A 159 -6.19 11.55 10.81
N ALA A 160 -6.78 10.79 9.88
CA ALA A 160 -7.15 11.29 8.58
C ALA A 160 -8.21 12.41 8.67
N GLU A 161 -9.21 12.28 9.56
CA GLU A 161 -10.22 13.31 9.84
C GLU A 161 -9.64 14.59 10.42
N LYS A 162 -8.69 14.49 11.36
CA LYS A 162 -7.99 15.66 11.92
C LYS A 162 -7.22 16.45 10.86
N LYS A 163 -6.77 15.79 9.80
CA LYS A 163 -6.01 16.35 8.69
C LYS A 163 -6.86 16.59 7.44
N ALA A 164 -8.18 16.50 7.56
CA ALA A 164 -9.10 16.65 6.42
C ALA A 164 -8.91 18.02 5.72
N PRO A 165 -9.01 18.09 4.38
CA PRO A 165 -9.29 16.97 3.46
C PRO A 165 -8.10 16.03 3.23
N THR A 166 -8.32 14.73 3.35
CA THR A 166 -7.27 13.70 3.28
C THR A 166 -7.66 12.60 2.29
N LEU A 167 -6.74 12.24 1.38
CA LEU A 167 -6.81 11.01 0.62
C LEU A 167 -6.15 9.88 1.42
N LEU A 168 -6.97 8.99 1.96
CA LEU A 168 -6.53 7.82 2.71
C LEU A 168 -6.36 6.65 1.73
N PHE A 169 -5.11 6.26 1.52
CA PHE A 169 -4.74 5.24 0.56
C PHE A 169 -4.33 3.94 1.27
N PHE A 170 -5.05 2.86 0.98
CA PHE A 170 -4.74 1.52 1.47
C PHE A 170 -4.05 0.72 0.38
N ASP A 171 -2.76 0.41 0.57
CA ASP A 171 -2.00 -0.47 -0.32
C ASP A 171 -2.11 -1.93 0.15
N GLU A 172 -2.04 -2.89 -0.79
CA GLU A 172 -2.23 -4.32 -0.49
C GLU A 172 -3.53 -4.60 0.29
N PHE A 173 -4.62 -3.99 -0.16
CA PHE A 173 -5.90 -3.99 0.55
C PHE A 173 -6.49 -5.38 0.79
N ASP A 174 -6.18 -6.36 -0.06
CA ASP A 174 -6.58 -7.76 0.11
C ASP A 174 -5.99 -8.42 1.37
N ALA A 175 -4.87 -7.95 1.87
CA ALA A 175 -4.30 -8.39 3.14
C ALA A 175 -5.02 -7.80 4.37
N MET A 176 -5.66 -6.64 4.22
CA MET A 176 -6.37 -5.95 5.31
C MET A 176 -7.83 -6.41 5.45
N VAL A 177 -8.47 -6.78 4.35
CA VAL A 177 -9.89 -7.19 4.31
C VAL A 177 -10.09 -8.49 3.52
N PRO A 178 -9.49 -9.61 3.99
CA PRO A 178 -9.58 -10.88 3.31
C PRO A 178 -11.00 -11.43 3.32
N LYS A 179 -11.33 -12.29 2.34
CA LYS A 179 -12.59 -13.05 2.32
C LYS A 179 -12.81 -13.82 3.61
N ARG A 180 -14.02 -13.78 4.12
CA ARG A 180 -14.44 -14.60 5.27
C ARG A 180 -14.42 -16.07 4.89
N SER A 181 -13.73 -16.89 5.67
CA SER A 181 -13.62 -18.33 5.43
C SER A 181 -14.67 -19.16 6.17
N GLY A 182 -15.46 -18.55 7.05
CA GLY A 182 -16.50 -19.24 7.82
C GLY A 182 -15.99 -20.18 8.92
N ASP A 183 -14.68 -20.30 9.11
CA ASP A 183 -14.06 -21.10 10.15
C ASP A 183 -14.01 -20.33 11.47
N GLU A 184 -14.26 -21.02 12.60
CA GLU A 184 -14.22 -20.42 13.95
C GLU A 184 -12.86 -19.79 14.29
N ALA A 185 -11.77 -20.28 13.69
CA ALA A 185 -10.41 -19.74 13.85
C ALA A 185 -10.24 -18.31 13.29
N ASN A 186 -11.18 -17.83 12.45
CA ASN A 186 -11.06 -16.56 11.74
C ASN A 186 -11.97 -15.44 12.28
N GLN A 187 -12.63 -15.64 13.44
CA GLN A 187 -13.51 -14.63 14.05
C GLN A 187 -12.82 -13.27 14.29
N HIS A 188 -11.50 -13.27 14.49
CA HIS A 188 -10.73 -12.04 14.65
C HIS A 188 -10.68 -11.21 13.36
N TYR A 189 -10.45 -11.86 12.21
CA TYR A 189 -10.46 -11.19 10.90
C TYR A 189 -11.84 -10.64 10.55
N ASP A 190 -12.91 -11.37 10.90
CA ASP A 190 -14.28 -10.91 10.69
C ASP A 190 -14.58 -9.63 11.46
N SER A 191 -14.02 -9.48 12.66
CA SER A 191 -14.15 -8.27 13.47
C SER A 191 -13.38 -7.09 12.88
N GLU A 192 -12.18 -7.32 12.35
CA GLU A 192 -11.35 -6.31 11.68
C GLU A 192 -12.04 -5.82 10.40
N VAL A 193 -12.53 -6.74 9.57
CA VAL A 193 -13.31 -6.41 8.37
C VAL A 193 -14.55 -5.59 8.75
N ASN A 194 -15.28 -5.94 9.82
CA ASN A 194 -16.44 -5.19 10.27
C ASN A 194 -16.06 -3.75 10.69
N GLU A 195 -14.94 -3.55 11.37
CA GLU A 195 -14.48 -2.21 11.72
C GLU A 195 -14.17 -1.38 10.47
N PHE A 196 -13.47 -1.95 9.48
CA PHE A 196 -13.28 -1.29 8.18
C PHE A 196 -14.61 -0.90 7.54
N LEU A 197 -15.61 -1.81 7.54
CA LEU A 197 -16.92 -1.55 6.99
C LEU A 197 -17.63 -0.38 7.68
N CYS A 198 -17.48 -0.27 9.00
CA CYS A 198 -18.03 0.85 9.78
C CYS A 198 -17.32 2.16 9.44
N MET A 199 -15.98 2.15 9.35
CA MET A 199 -15.20 3.35 9.09
C MET A 199 -15.34 3.87 7.65
N LEU A 200 -15.50 2.98 6.67
CA LEU A 200 -15.74 3.35 5.26
C LEU A 200 -17.09 4.06 5.08
N ASN A 201 -18.10 3.69 5.86
CA ASN A 201 -19.40 4.32 5.74
C ASN A 201 -19.29 5.84 5.97
N ASN A 202 -19.76 6.63 4.99
CA ASN A 202 -19.77 8.10 5.04
C ASN A 202 -18.40 8.75 5.32
N ALA A 203 -17.27 8.10 4.99
CA ALA A 203 -15.94 8.68 5.18
C ALA A 203 -15.78 10.02 4.45
N SER A 204 -16.34 10.16 3.24
CA SER A 204 -16.33 11.40 2.45
C SER A 204 -17.02 12.59 3.13
N GLU A 205 -18.06 12.36 3.94
CA GLU A 205 -18.74 13.39 4.73
C GLU A 205 -17.84 13.95 5.84
N ARG A 206 -16.92 13.12 6.34
CA ARG A 206 -15.89 13.48 7.34
C ARG A 206 -14.63 14.10 6.71
N GLY A 207 -14.64 14.30 5.39
CA GLY A 207 -13.50 14.84 4.63
C GLY A 207 -12.38 13.83 4.39
N VAL A 208 -12.65 12.53 4.58
CA VAL A 208 -11.73 11.44 4.31
C VAL A 208 -12.15 10.73 3.03
N TYR A 209 -11.30 10.77 2.02
CA TYR A 209 -11.53 10.13 0.73
C TYR A 209 -10.72 8.85 0.67
N VAL A 210 -11.39 7.71 0.40
CA VAL A 210 -10.75 6.40 0.45
C VAL A 210 -10.39 5.93 -0.95
N LEU A 211 -9.14 5.56 -1.11
CA LEU A 211 -8.61 4.88 -2.28
C LEU A 211 -7.83 3.65 -1.83
N ALA A 212 -8.19 2.50 -2.36
CA ALA A 212 -7.51 1.24 -2.07
C ALA A 212 -6.79 0.71 -3.31
N ALA A 213 -5.76 -0.10 -3.12
CA ALA A 213 -5.08 -0.80 -4.20
C ALA A 213 -4.85 -2.28 -3.85
N THR A 214 -5.02 -3.14 -4.84
CA THR A 214 -4.73 -4.57 -4.70
C THR A 214 -4.23 -5.19 -6.02
N ASN A 215 -3.43 -6.24 -5.89
CA ASN A 215 -3.11 -7.14 -6.99
C ASN A 215 -4.04 -8.36 -7.02
N HIS A 216 -4.86 -8.58 -5.97
CA HIS A 216 -5.68 -9.77 -5.75
C HIS A 216 -7.13 -9.43 -5.37
N PRO A 217 -7.90 -8.78 -6.27
CA PRO A 217 -9.29 -8.37 -5.97
C PRO A 217 -10.19 -9.56 -5.62
N GLU A 218 -9.88 -10.75 -6.14
CA GLU A 218 -10.60 -12.00 -5.83
C GLU A 218 -10.45 -12.43 -4.36
N ARG A 219 -9.49 -11.90 -3.61
CA ARG A 219 -9.26 -12.21 -2.19
C ARG A 219 -10.02 -11.28 -1.23
N ILE A 220 -10.55 -10.16 -1.73
CA ILE A 220 -11.25 -9.16 -0.91
C ILE A 220 -12.64 -9.65 -0.54
N ASP A 221 -13.07 -9.37 0.71
CA ASP A 221 -14.45 -9.58 1.15
C ASP A 221 -15.42 -8.74 0.29
N ARG A 222 -16.38 -9.41 -0.34
CA ARG A 222 -17.38 -8.77 -1.21
C ARG A 222 -18.24 -7.73 -0.49
N ALA A 223 -18.35 -7.81 0.84
CA ALA A 223 -19.10 -6.82 1.61
C ALA A 223 -18.48 -5.42 1.52
N VAL A 224 -17.15 -5.33 1.32
CA VAL A 224 -16.44 -4.05 1.14
C VAL A 224 -16.75 -3.42 -0.21
N LEU A 225 -16.99 -4.24 -1.23
CA LEU A 225 -17.24 -3.84 -2.63
C LEU A 225 -18.70 -3.43 -2.89
N ARG A 226 -19.46 -3.13 -1.84
CA ARG A 226 -20.86 -2.67 -1.99
C ARG A 226 -20.89 -1.15 -2.06
N THR A 227 -21.86 -0.62 -2.81
CA THR A 227 -22.14 0.82 -2.90
C THR A 227 -22.24 1.45 -1.51
N GLY A 228 -21.68 2.64 -1.34
CA GLY A 228 -21.56 3.34 -0.07
C GLY A 228 -20.30 2.97 0.74
N ARG A 229 -19.43 2.10 0.20
CA ARG A 229 -18.13 1.68 0.77
C ARG A 229 -17.02 1.87 -0.26
N ILE A 230 -16.81 0.88 -1.14
CA ILE A 230 -16.02 1.05 -2.35
C ILE A 230 -17.02 1.15 -3.52
N ASP A 231 -17.17 2.33 -4.04
CA ASP A 231 -18.19 2.64 -5.04
C ASP A 231 -17.73 2.28 -6.45
N GLU A 232 -16.43 2.45 -6.72
CA GLU A 232 -15.86 2.28 -8.05
C GLU A 232 -14.67 1.32 -8.03
N MET A 233 -14.69 0.35 -8.93
CA MET A 233 -13.58 -0.56 -9.17
C MET A 233 -12.91 -0.22 -10.50
N VAL A 234 -11.63 0.17 -10.44
CA VAL A 234 -10.87 0.64 -11.59
C VAL A 234 -9.75 -0.34 -11.92
N TYR A 235 -9.84 -0.96 -13.09
CA TYR A 235 -8.79 -1.84 -13.58
C TYR A 235 -7.64 -1.03 -14.18
N ILE A 236 -6.43 -1.24 -13.67
CA ILE A 236 -5.20 -0.64 -14.18
C ILE A 236 -4.43 -1.71 -14.94
N ASP A 237 -4.39 -1.55 -16.26
CA ASP A 237 -3.79 -2.49 -17.19
C ASP A 237 -2.28 -2.35 -17.29
N MET A 238 -1.65 -3.23 -18.06
CA MET A 238 -0.26 -3.10 -18.49
C MET A 238 -0.07 -1.89 -19.40
N PRO A 239 1.10 -1.22 -19.35
CA PRO A 239 1.36 -0.09 -20.23
C PRO A 239 1.41 -0.53 -21.71
N ASP A 240 0.63 0.13 -22.55
CA ASP A 240 0.70 -0.03 -23.99
C ASP A 240 2.01 0.56 -24.57
N LYS A 241 2.19 0.47 -25.88
CA LYS A 241 3.42 0.96 -26.54
C LYS A 241 3.64 2.45 -26.31
N GLU A 242 2.59 3.27 -26.37
CA GLU A 242 2.70 4.73 -26.21
C GLU A 242 2.99 5.11 -24.76
N ALA A 243 2.39 4.41 -23.80
CA ALA A 243 2.71 4.59 -22.38
C ALA A 243 4.17 4.18 -22.08
N ARG A 244 4.67 3.08 -22.67
CA ARG A 244 6.07 2.69 -22.51
C ARG A 244 7.03 3.71 -23.09
N LYS A 245 6.72 4.30 -24.25
CA LYS A 245 7.49 5.44 -24.81
C LYS A 245 7.53 6.61 -23.84
N SER A 246 6.37 7.00 -23.32
CA SER A 246 6.27 8.10 -22.36
C SER A 246 7.03 7.83 -21.08
N LEU A 247 7.02 6.58 -20.58
CA LEU A 247 7.76 6.14 -19.41
C LEU A 247 9.29 6.24 -19.63
N PHE A 248 9.80 5.75 -20.76
CA PHE A 248 11.21 5.90 -21.11
C PHE A 248 11.60 7.36 -21.25
N SER A 249 10.82 8.16 -22.00
CA SER A 249 11.09 9.58 -22.18
C SER A 249 11.16 10.32 -20.86
N LEU A 250 10.16 10.13 -19.98
CA LEU A 250 10.12 10.75 -18.65
C LEU A 250 11.25 10.31 -17.74
N ALA A 251 11.62 9.03 -17.79
CA ALA A 251 12.70 8.52 -16.95
C ALA A 251 14.10 8.96 -17.42
N LEU A 252 14.33 8.99 -18.74
CA LEU A 252 15.59 9.41 -19.33
C LEU A 252 15.79 10.92 -19.28
N SER A 253 14.75 11.73 -19.34
CA SER A 253 14.85 13.19 -19.23
C SER A 253 15.45 13.67 -17.92
N LYS A 254 15.48 12.82 -16.89
CA LYS A 254 16.04 13.11 -15.56
C LYS A 254 17.50 12.66 -15.39
N LEU A 255 18.10 12.11 -16.44
CA LEU A 255 19.44 11.52 -16.42
C LEU A 255 20.32 12.09 -17.55
N PRO A 256 21.64 12.14 -17.37
CA PRO A 256 22.56 12.31 -18.50
C PRO A 256 22.34 11.15 -19.48
N SER A 257 21.88 11.44 -20.67
CA SER A 257 21.60 10.47 -21.73
C SER A 257 22.06 10.98 -23.07
N ASP A 258 22.43 10.07 -23.97
CA ASP A 258 22.86 10.42 -25.32
C ASP A 258 21.71 11.12 -26.09
N GLU A 259 22.09 12.10 -26.92
CA GLU A 259 21.17 12.69 -27.87
C GLU A 259 20.87 11.65 -28.97
N GLY A 260 19.60 11.32 -29.15
CA GLY A 260 19.17 10.39 -30.21
C GLY A 260 18.88 8.96 -29.76
N ILE A 261 18.63 8.73 -28.48
CA ILE A 261 18.07 7.44 -28.02
C ILE A 261 16.73 7.19 -28.72
N ASP A 262 16.64 6.06 -29.41
CA ASP A 262 15.41 5.64 -30.09
C ASP A 262 14.40 5.05 -29.10
N ILE A 263 13.55 5.93 -28.57
CA ILE A 263 12.47 5.58 -27.62
C ILE A 263 11.47 4.60 -28.25
N ASN A 264 11.22 4.71 -29.57
CA ASN A 264 10.31 3.78 -30.24
C ASN A 264 10.87 2.36 -30.21
N ARG A 265 12.16 2.22 -30.50
CA ARG A 265 12.86 0.94 -30.45
C ARG A 265 12.85 0.35 -29.03
N LEU A 266 13.09 1.14 -28.00
CA LEU A 266 13.03 0.69 -26.62
C LEU A 266 11.61 0.20 -26.26
N ALA A 267 10.58 0.91 -26.67
CA ALA A 267 9.20 0.51 -26.42
C ALA A 267 8.81 -0.78 -27.16
N GLU A 268 9.36 -1.04 -28.35
CA GLU A 268 9.18 -2.30 -29.07
C GLU A 268 9.86 -3.47 -28.35
N LEU A 269 11.10 -3.29 -27.92
CA LEU A 269 11.86 -4.33 -27.23
C LEU A 269 11.30 -4.67 -25.84
N THR A 270 10.46 -3.82 -25.29
CA THR A 270 9.86 -3.99 -23.95
C THR A 270 8.38 -4.34 -23.99
N GLU A 271 7.92 -5.02 -25.05
CA GLU A 271 6.56 -5.55 -25.07
C GLU A 271 6.31 -6.49 -23.89
N GLY A 272 5.17 -6.30 -23.19
CA GLY A 272 4.81 -7.08 -22.00
C GLY A 272 5.53 -6.66 -20.70
N TYR A 273 6.32 -5.58 -20.72
CA TYR A 273 6.95 -5.04 -19.50
C TYR A 273 6.00 -4.07 -18.80
N ASN A 274 5.98 -4.13 -17.45
CA ASN A 274 5.24 -3.19 -16.63
C ASN A 274 6.05 -1.91 -16.32
N CYS A 275 5.43 -0.93 -15.65
CA CYS A 275 6.09 0.35 -15.32
C CYS A 275 7.32 0.16 -14.40
N SER A 276 7.26 -0.80 -13.47
CA SER A 276 8.38 -1.12 -12.57
C SER A 276 9.55 -1.74 -13.32
N ASP A 277 9.29 -2.57 -14.35
CA ASP A 277 10.32 -3.16 -15.20
C ASP A 277 11.08 -2.08 -15.97
N ILE A 278 10.35 -1.14 -16.57
CA ILE A 278 10.95 -0.01 -17.31
C ILE A 278 11.78 0.87 -16.37
N SER A 279 11.24 1.19 -15.19
CA SER A 279 11.97 1.92 -14.16
C SER A 279 13.25 1.21 -13.72
N TYR A 280 13.20 -0.13 -13.59
CA TYR A 280 14.37 -0.95 -13.27
C TYR A 280 15.43 -0.88 -14.36
N ILE A 281 15.05 -0.94 -15.65
CA ILE A 281 15.97 -0.87 -16.79
C ILE A 281 16.73 0.46 -16.75
N VAL A 282 16.02 1.58 -16.65
CA VAL A 282 16.61 2.92 -16.62
C VAL A 282 17.49 3.14 -15.39
N LYS A 283 17.04 2.72 -14.20
CA LYS A 283 17.84 2.79 -12.97
C LYS A 283 19.09 1.91 -13.03
N SER A 284 19.01 0.75 -13.69
CA SER A 284 20.17 -0.14 -13.86
C SER A 284 21.20 0.46 -14.81
N ALA A 285 20.75 1.13 -15.89
CA ALA A 285 21.64 1.86 -16.78
C ALA A 285 22.33 3.03 -16.05
N ALA A 286 21.56 3.83 -15.32
CA ALA A 286 22.10 4.93 -14.52
C ALA A 286 23.15 4.45 -13.51
N ARG A 287 22.89 3.32 -12.81
CA ARG A 287 23.84 2.73 -11.86
C ARG A 287 25.14 2.27 -12.53
N LYS A 288 25.06 1.69 -13.76
CA LYS A 288 26.26 1.29 -14.50
C LYS A 288 27.08 2.52 -14.91
N MET A 289 26.45 3.58 -15.40
CA MET A 289 27.12 4.83 -15.78
C MET A 289 27.74 5.55 -14.58
N PHE A 290 27.02 5.62 -13.46
CA PHE A 290 27.56 6.13 -12.19
C PHE A 290 28.83 5.40 -11.77
N ASN A 291 28.82 4.06 -11.80
CA ASN A 291 30.01 3.28 -11.44
C ASN A 291 31.15 3.44 -12.43
N ALA A 292 30.88 3.65 -13.71
CA ALA A 292 31.90 3.94 -14.72
C ALA A 292 32.55 5.32 -14.47
N THR A 293 31.73 6.36 -14.25
CA THR A 293 32.19 7.72 -13.95
C THR A 293 33.11 7.77 -12.73
N ILE A 294 32.81 7.04 -11.66
CA ILE A 294 33.68 7.00 -10.47
C ILE A 294 35.01 6.29 -10.73
N LYS A 295 35.00 5.23 -11.55
CA LYS A 295 36.23 4.47 -11.85
C LYS A 295 37.22 5.24 -12.72
N ASP A 296 36.68 6.03 -13.63
CA ASP A 296 37.52 6.77 -14.59
C ASP A 296 38.12 8.06 -14.00
N GLU A 297 37.81 8.38 -12.71
CA GLU A 297 38.19 9.66 -12.04
C GLU A 297 37.91 10.90 -12.91
N ALA A 298 36.96 10.77 -13.83
CA ALA A 298 36.64 11.80 -14.81
C ALA A 298 35.65 12.81 -14.21
N ASP A 299 35.94 14.12 -14.36
CA ASP A 299 35.03 15.21 -14.00
C ASP A 299 33.79 15.30 -14.91
N VAL A 300 33.64 14.36 -15.87
CA VAL A 300 32.55 14.36 -16.86
C VAL A 300 31.67 13.15 -16.68
N TYR A 301 30.36 13.38 -16.47
CA TYR A 301 29.37 12.32 -16.35
C TYR A 301 29.25 11.55 -17.66
N GLN A 302 29.31 10.21 -17.57
CA GLN A 302 29.08 9.32 -18.71
C GLN A 302 27.59 9.22 -19.01
N PRO A 303 27.13 9.52 -20.23
CA PRO A 303 25.70 9.46 -20.55
C PRO A 303 25.23 8.01 -20.72
N VAL A 304 23.92 7.81 -20.47
CA VAL A 304 23.26 6.54 -20.76
C VAL A 304 23.09 6.39 -22.26
N SER A 305 23.64 5.31 -22.83
CA SER A 305 23.57 5.04 -24.26
C SER A 305 22.46 4.05 -24.65
N GLN A 306 22.03 4.10 -25.92
CA GLN A 306 21.09 3.14 -26.52
C GLN A 306 21.56 1.69 -26.34
N ALA A 307 22.81 1.41 -26.67
CA ALA A 307 23.39 0.06 -26.60
C ALA A 307 23.34 -0.52 -25.17
N LEU A 308 23.57 0.31 -24.15
CA LEU A 308 23.51 -0.11 -22.77
C LEU A 308 22.08 -0.47 -22.36
N LEU A 309 21.09 0.33 -22.76
CA LEU A 309 19.67 0.05 -22.50
C LEU A 309 19.24 -1.27 -23.13
N GLU A 310 19.59 -1.50 -24.40
CA GLU A 310 19.28 -2.74 -25.11
C GLU A 310 19.98 -3.96 -24.50
N GLU A 311 21.24 -3.81 -24.03
CA GLU A 311 21.94 -4.85 -23.27
C GLU A 311 21.17 -5.24 -22.00
N ILE A 312 20.67 -4.25 -21.25
CA ILE A 312 19.93 -4.50 -20.01
C ILE A 312 18.57 -5.15 -20.30
N ILE A 313 17.88 -4.67 -21.34
CA ILE A 313 16.59 -5.24 -21.79
C ILE A 313 16.76 -6.71 -22.16
N SER A 314 17.81 -7.05 -22.92
CA SER A 314 18.06 -8.45 -23.35
C SER A 314 18.27 -9.43 -22.20
N LYS A 315 18.75 -8.94 -21.05
CA LYS A 315 19.02 -9.75 -19.84
C LYS A 315 17.84 -9.81 -18.88
N LYS A 316 16.89 -8.88 -18.98
CA LYS A 316 15.72 -8.84 -18.10
C LYS A 316 14.56 -9.56 -18.76
N ARG A 317 13.79 -10.31 -17.95
CA ARG A 317 12.50 -10.87 -18.35
C ARG A 317 11.36 -10.01 -17.81
N PRO A 318 10.22 -9.94 -18.50
CA PRO A 318 9.01 -9.33 -17.95
C PRO A 318 8.67 -9.92 -16.58
N SER A 319 8.27 -9.07 -15.64
CA SER A 319 7.90 -9.49 -14.28
C SER A 319 6.52 -10.13 -14.22
N VAL A 320 5.64 -9.81 -15.16
CA VAL A 320 4.29 -10.37 -15.25
C VAL A 320 4.29 -11.43 -16.34
N SER A 321 3.86 -12.65 -16.01
CA SER A 321 3.80 -13.73 -16.97
C SER A 321 2.49 -13.68 -17.79
N GLY A 322 2.49 -14.27 -19.00
CA GLY A 322 1.27 -14.40 -19.79
C GLY A 322 0.18 -15.25 -19.13
N ARG A 323 0.53 -16.07 -18.12
CA ARG A 323 -0.43 -16.81 -17.31
C ARG A 323 -1.14 -15.87 -16.35
N ASP A 324 -0.38 -15.01 -15.69
CA ASP A 324 -0.93 -14.01 -14.74
C ASP A 324 -1.87 -13.05 -15.46
N LEU A 325 -1.50 -12.59 -16.66
CA LEU A 325 -2.36 -11.71 -17.48
C LEU A 325 -3.70 -12.38 -17.78
N ARG A 326 -3.73 -13.65 -18.19
CA ARG A 326 -4.99 -14.38 -18.43
C ARG A 326 -5.84 -14.50 -17.16
N GLU A 327 -5.20 -14.65 -16.00
CA GLU A 327 -5.93 -14.67 -14.73
C GLU A 327 -6.54 -13.31 -14.41
N TYR A 328 -5.80 -12.22 -14.63
CA TYR A 328 -6.34 -10.86 -14.47
C TYR A 328 -7.50 -10.57 -15.44
N GLU A 329 -7.43 -11.02 -16.69
CA GLU A 329 -8.52 -10.90 -17.64
C GLU A 329 -9.78 -11.65 -17.18
N ARG A 330 -9.62 -12.86 -16.63
CA ARG A 330 -10.73 -13.63 -16.05
C ARG A 330 -11.35 -12.87 -14.86
N VAL A 331 -10.53 -12.44 -13.92
CA VAL A 331 -10.99 -11.66 -12.76
C VAL A 331 -11.68 -10.39 -13.21
N ARG A 332 -11.12 -9.67 -14.19
CA ARG A 332 -11.73 -8.49 -14.77
C ARG A 332 -13.13 -8.79 -15.32
N SER A 333 -13.31 -9.90 -16.04
CA SER A 333 -14.61 -10.30 -16.58
C SER A 333 -15.64 -10.64 -15.50
N GLU A 334 -15.21 -11.09 -14.31
CA GLU A 334 -16.09 -11.35 -13.15
C GLU A 334 -16.59 -10.06 -12.49
N PHE A 335 -15.76 -9.01 -12.49
CA PHE A 335 -16.07 -7.72 -11.91
C PHE A 335 -16.63 -6.70 -12.91
N SER A 336 -16.56 -6.99 -14.22
CA SER A 336 -17.23 -6.17 -15.24
C SER A 336 -18.74 -6.42 -15.20
N PRO A 337 -19.57 -5.37 -15.24
CA PRO A 337 -21.02 -5.55 -15.27
C PRO A 337 -21.45 -6.30 -16.53
N LYS A 338 -22.37 -7.21 -16.35
CA LYS A 338 -23.01 -7.94 -17.46
C LYS A 338 -24.04 -7.11 -18.23
N ASP A 339 -24.33 -5.89 -17.76
CA ASP A 339 -25.32 -5.00 -18.36
C ASP A 339 -24.68 -3.69 -18.82
N GLU A 340 -25.01 -3.28 -20.03
CA GLU A 340 -24.56 -2.07 -20.74
C GLU A 340 -24.94 -0.73 -20.09
N GLY A 341 -25.43 -0.74 -18.85
CA GLY A 341 -25.95 0.43 -18.14
C GLY A 341 -25.04 1.08 -17.10
N CYS A 342 -24.04 0.39 -16.59
CA CYS A 342 -23.06 0.97 -15.65
C CYS A 342 -21.70 1.04 -16.32
N ARG A 343 -21.20 2.24 -16.54
CA ARG A 343 -19.85 2.49 -17.08
C ARG A 343 -18.81 2.15 -16.00
N HIS A 344 -18.45 0.87 -15.87
CA HIS A 344 -17.15 0.56 -15.32
C HIS A 344 -16.12 0.94 -16.36
N ALA A 345 -15.41 2.02 -16.13
CA ALA A 345 -14.35 2.45 -17.00
C ALA A 345 -13.29 1.35 -17.07
N THR A 346 -13.27 0.63 -18.18
CA THR A 346 -12.14 -0.18 -18.56
C THR A 346 -11.08 0.79 -19.05
N ILE A 347 -10.23 1.24 -18.12
CA ILE A 347 -9.22 2.24 -18.41
C ILE A 347 -7.96 1.50 -18.80
N GLY A 348 -7.78 1.32 -20.09
CA GLY A 348 -6.54 0.90 -20.70
C GLY A 348 -5.59 2.07 -20.90
N PHE A 349 -4.31 1.77 -21.07
CA PHE A 349 -3.34 2.74 -21.60
C PHE A 349 -3.62 2.91 -23.10
N ARG A 350 -4.56 3.76 -23.50
CA ARG A 350 -4.72 4.25 -24.87
C ARG A 350 -4.25 5.67 -25.00
#